data_0b1210e6a3c6060259af676fb95da3ea
#
_entry.id   0b1210e6a3c6060259af676fb95da3ea
#
_cell.length_a   1.000
_cell.length_b   1.000
_cell.length_c   1.000
_cell.angle_alpha   90.00
_cell.angle_beta   90.00
_cell.angle_gamma   90.00
#
_symmetry.space_group_name_H-M   'P 1'
#
loop_
_entity.id
_entity.type
_entity.pdbx_description
1 polymer ?
#
loop_
_entity_poly.entity_id
_entity_poly.type
_entity_poly.pdbx_seq_one_letter_code
_entity_poly.pdbx_strand_id
1 'polypeptide(L)'
;TNLRNAGLNMPLVLDASDCGQHLRLWKNIGQTLQTFDPKHNLIFSAHAYWNSYAASVTEITSLINDAATWNIPIILGEIANKQDDNTGNCVYNLDVVTIIQAAHNNNIGYLAWVWTQDNCGARQMTTNGNFSTLTTYGNQIVNTTNVGIKFAKKPKCF
;
A
#
# COMPACT_ATOMS: atom_id res chain seq x y z
N THR A 1 11.56 15.95 13.65
CA THR A 1 12.68 16.91 13.95
C THR A 1 14.00 16.21 14.18
N ASN A 2 14.12 15.17 15.02
CA ASN A 2 15.44 14.55 15.30
C ASN A 2 16.13 14.01 14.04
N LEU A 3 15.40 13.33 13.15
CA LEU A 3 15.95 12.86 11.87
C LEU A 3 16.44 14.02 10.99
N ARG A 4 15.67 15.11 10.92
CA ARG A 4 16.05 16.31 10.16
C ARG A 4 17.26 17.01 10.76
N ASN A 5 17.32 17.07 12.09
CA ASN A 5 18.49 17.63 12.81
C ASN A 5 19.75 16.76 12.60
N ALA A 6 19.59 15.44 12.38
CA ALA A 6 20.67 14.54 12.01
C ALA A 6 21.09 14.64 10.53
N GLY A 7 20.47 15.56 9.75
CA GLY A 7 20.85 15.82 8.36
C GLY A 7 20.12 14.97 7.31
N LEU A 8 19.12 14.18 7.69
CA LEU A 8 18.35 13.38 6.73
C LEU A 8 17.41 14.29 5.92
N ASN A 9 17.70 14.45 4.64
CA ASN A 9 16.93 15.31 3.72
C ASN A 9 16.02 14.54 2.74
N MET A 10 16.20 13.21 2.63
CA MET A 10 15.36 12.37 1.77
C MET A 10 13.90 12.37 2.24
N PRO A 11 12.94 11.94 1.39
CA PRO A 11 11.57 11.66 1.81
C PRO A 11 11.55 10.69 3.00
N LEU A 12 10.73 10.97 4.00
CA LEU A 12 10.49 10.07 5.12
C LEU A 12 9.13 9.42 4.94
N VAL A 13 9.10 8.10 4.92
CA VAL A 13 7.85 7.33 4.90
C VAL A 13 7.40 7.08 6.32
N LEU A 14 6.15 7.40 6.62
CA LEU A 14 5.52 7.20 7.92
C LEU A 14 4.39 6.20 7.78
N ASP A 15 4.48 5.08 8.46
CA ASP A 15 3.39 4.10 8.50
C ASP A 15 2.31 4.52 9.49
N ALA A 16 1.06 4.23 9.13
CA ALA A 16 -0.09 4.45 10.00
C ALA A 16 -0.02 3.59 11.27
N SER A 17 -0.84 3.92 12.26
CA SER A 17 -1.04 3.09 13.45
C SER A 17 -1.69 1.75 13.09
N ASP A 18 -1.80 0.87 14.09
CA ASP A 18 -2.40 -0.45 13.95
C ASP A 18 -1.70 -1.30 12.89
N CYS A 19 -0.39 -1.51 13.08
CA CYS A 19 0.49 -2.21 12.12
C CYS A 19 0.34 -1.66 10.68
N GLY A 20 0.22 -0.35 10.55
CA GLY A 20 0.07 0.32 9.26
C GLY A 20 -1.36 0.36 8.72
N GLN A 21 -2.34 -0.31 9.33
CA GLN A 21 -3.65 -0.50 8.71
C GLN A 21 -4.59 0.70 8.79
N HIS A 22 -4.39 1.62 9.75
CA HIS A 22 -5.31 2.71 10.02
C HIS A 22 -5.14 3.91 9.07
N LEU A 23 -5.45 3.72 7.78
CA LEU A 23 -5.30 4.76 6.74
C LEU A 23 -5.97 6.09 7.12
N ARG A 24 -7.18 6.07 7.72
CA ARG A 24 -7.91 7.28 8.11
C ARG A 24 -7.20 8.14 9.17
N LEU A 25 -6.17 7.62 9.86
CA LEU A 25 -5.32 8.43 10.72
C LEU A 25 -4.75 9.64 9.97
N TRP A 26 -4.31 9.42 8.73
CA TRP A 26 -3.68 10.45 7.92
C TRP A 26 -4.63 11.59 7.51
N LYS A 27 -5.93 11.31 7.40
CA LYS A 27 -6.94 12.35 7.18
C LYS A 27 -6.92 13.40 8.28
N ASN A 28 -6.70 12.97 9.52
CA ASN A 28 -6.79 13.82 10.70
C ASN A 28 -5.49 14.58 10.98
N ILE A 29 -4.33 13.96 10.76
CA ILE A 29 -3.04 14.52 11.19
C ILE A 29 -2.01 14.73 10.07
N GLY A 30 -2.25 14.21 8.87
CA GLY A 30 -1.26 14.21 7.80
C GLY A 30 -0.82 15.61 7.40
N GLN A 31 -1.75 16.53 7.17
CA GLN A 31 -1.44 17.93 6.86
C GLN A 31 -0.62 18.61 7.96
N THR A 32 -0.98 18.37 9.22
CA THR A 32 -0.26 18.92 10.37
C THR A 32 1.18 18.40 10.41
N LEU A 33 1.38 17.09 10.21
CA LEU A 33 2.72 16.50 10.18
C LEU A 33 3.54 17.03 9.01
N GLN A 34 2.94 17.17 7.83
CA GLN A 34 3.60 17.74 6.65
C GLN A 34 4.09 19.16 6.94
N THR A 35 3.30 19.96 7.65
CA THR A 35 3.68 21.32 8.05
C THR A 35 4.79 21.33 9.11
N PHE A 36 4.80 20.37 10.04
CA PHE A 36 5.83 20.25 11.06
C PHE A 36 7.18 19.76 10.54
N ASP A 37 7.21 19.08 9.39
CA ASP A 37 8.48 18.71 8.78
C ASP A 37 9.11 19.93 8.10
N PRO A 38 10.30 20.40 8.53
CA PRO A 38 10.92 21.58 7.93
C PRO A 38 11.32 21.41 6.47
N LYS A 39 11.25 20.18 5.93
CA LYS A 39 11.50 19.87 4.52
C LYS A 39 10.20 19.67 3.74
N HIS A 40 9.05 19.62 4.39
CA HIS A 40 7.75 19.27 3.79
C HIS A 40 7.83 18.02 2.89
N ASN A 41 8.61 17.02 3.32
CA ASN A 41 8.99 15.88 2.50
C ASN A 41 8.65 14.56 3.20
N LEU A 42 7.38 14.42 3.58
CA LEU A 42 6.81 13.20 4.18
C LEU A 42 5.96 12.47 3.16
N ILE A 43 5.98 11.14 3.21
CA ILE A 43 5.08 10.24 2.49
C ILE A 43 4.32 9.44 3.56
N PHE A 44 3.01 9.38 3.46
CA PHE A 44 2.14 8.68 4.41
C PHE A 44 1.79 7.32 3.85
N SER A 45 2.15 6.29 4.59
CA SER A 45 1.98 4.89 4.19
C SER A 45 0.84 4.24 4.96
N ALA A 46 0.09 3.38 4.30
CA ALA A 46 -0.84 2.47 4.95
C ALA A 46 -0.75 1.08 4.34
N HIS A 47 -0.98 0.07 5.17
CA HIS A 47 -1.00 -1.33 4.76
C HIS A 47 -2.45 -1.77 4.53
N ALA A 48 -2.78 -2.23 3.33
CA ALA A 48 -4.16 -2.53 2.94
C ALA A 48 -4.65 -3.91 3.40
N TYR A 49 -4.41 -4.25 4.67
CA TYR A 49 -4.98 -5.42 5.34
C TYR A 49 -6.30 -5.03 6.02
N TRP A 50 -7.34 -4.82 5.21
CA TRP A 50 -8.56 -4.16 5.65
C TRP A 50 -9.76 -5.10 5.80
N ASN A 51 -9.54 -6.38 6.07
CA ASN A 51 -10.64 -7.33 6.26
C ASN A 51 -11.71 -6.85 7.26
N SER A 52 -11.30 -6.12 8.30
CA SER A 52 -12.20 -5.69 9.38
C SER A 52 -12.95 -4.38 9.11
N TYR A 53 -12.53 -3.54 8.14
CA TYR A 53 -13.13 -2.20 7.96
C TYR A 53 -13.22 -1.69 6.51
N ALA A 54 -12.78 -2.45 5.54
CA ALA A 54 -12.98 -2.20 4.12
C ALA A 54 -12.82 -3.51 3.32
N ALA A 55 -13.79 -4.42 3.45
CA ALA A 55 -13.73 -5.76 2.87
C ALA A 55 -14.47 -5.89 1.52
N SER A 56 -15.43 -5.04 1.26
CA SER A 56 -16.17 -5.03 0.00
C SER A 56 -15.55 -4.11 -1.06
N VAL A 57 -15.82 -4.38 -2.32
CA VAL A 57 -15.42 -3.53 -3.47
C VAL A 57 -15.78 -2.06 -3.23
N THR A 58 -17.00 -1.80 -2.74
CA THR A 58 -17.49 -0.44 -2.48
C THR A 58 -16.71 0.23 -1.36
N GLU A 59 -16.45 -0.47 -0.25
CA GLU A 59 -15.72 0.08 0.89
C GLU A 59 -14.26 0.37 0.54
N ILE A 60 -13.58 -0.57 -0.12
CA ILE A 60 -12.19 -0.39 -0.59
C ILE A 60 -12.10 0.83 -1.52
N THR A 61 -12.97 0.87 -2.53
CA THR A 61 -12.95 1.95 -3.52
C THR A 61 -13.25 3.31 -2.87
N SER A 62 -14.26 3.37 -1.99
CA SER A 62 -14.61 4.58 -1.26
C SER A 62 -13.47 5.07 -0.36
N LEU A 63 -12.81 4.16 0.35
CA LEU A 63 -11.70 4.50 1.24
C LEU A 63 -10.50 5.09 0.49
N ILE A 64 -10.13 4.49 -0.63
CA ILE A 64 -9.01 4.95 -1.45
C ILE A 64 -9.36 6.26 -2.17
N ASN A 65 -10.59 6.40 -2.69
CA ASN A 65 -11.06 7.64 -3.29
C ASN A 65 -11.06 8.80 -2.28
N ASP A 66 -11.52 8.57 -1.05
CA ASP A 66 -11.49 9.57 0.03
C ASP A 66 -10.03 9.98 0.31
N ALA A 67 -9.11 9.01 0.44
CA ALA A 67 -7.71 9.26 0.71
C ALA A 67 -7.05 10.16 -0.35
N ALA A 68 -7.40 9.99 -1.60
CA ALA A 68 -6.87 10.83 -2.70
C ALA A 68 -7.27 12.32 -2.59
N THR A 69 -8.28 12.64 -1.80
CA THR A 69 -8.74 14.03 -1.59
C THR A 69 -8.01 14.77 -0.48
N TRP A 70 -7.18 14.08 0.33
CA TRP A 70 -6.61 14.67 1.56
C TRP A 70 -5.44 15.62 1.31
N ASN A 71 -5.01 15.79 0.06
CA ASN A 71 -3.91 16.67 -0.36
C ASN A 71 -2.60 16.43 0.40
N ILE A 72 -2.26 15.17 0.62
CA ILE A 72 -1.00 14.68 1.19
C ILE A 72 -0.47 13.53 0.34
N PRO A 73 0.85 13.34 0.24
CA PRO A 73 1.42 12.20 -0.48
C PRO A 73 1.10 10.88 0.25
N ILE A 74 0.34 10.00 -0.38
CA ILE A 74 -0.05 8.70 0.19
C ILE A 74 0.47 7.57 -0.70
N ILE A 75 0.92 6.48 -0.06
CA ILE A 75 1.18 5.20 -0.69
C ILE A 75 0.47 4.08 0.08
N LEU A 76 0.15 3.00 -0.59
CA LEU A 76 -0.17 1.74 0.05
C LEU A 76 1.14 0.97 0.26
N GLY A 77 1.73 1.10 1.45
CA GLY A 77 3.06 0.55 1.77
C GLY A 77 3.10 -0.96 1.78
N GLU A 78 1.95 -1.61 2.00
CA GLU A 78 1.77 -3.04 1.76
C GLU A 78 0.37 -3.32 1.22
N ILE A 79 0.31 -4.17 0.20
CA ILE A 79 -0.93 -4.78 -0.27
C ILE A 79 -0.74 -6.28 -0.43
N ALA A 80 -1.77 -7.07 -0.14
CA ALA A 80 -1.75 -8.52 -0.34
C ALA A 80 -3.13 -9.06 -0.69
N ASN A 81 -3.19 -10.33 -1.13
CA ASN A 81 -4.42 -11.06 -1.37
C ASN A 81 -4.95 -11.81 -0.13
N LYS A 82 -4.17 -11.81 0.96
CA LYS A 82 -4.48 -12.49 2.22
C LYS A 82 -4.08 -11.65 3.42
N GLN A 83 -4.83 -11.82 4.52
CA GLN A 83 -4.52 -11.24 5.82
C GLN A 83 -4.57 -12.32 6.89
N ASP A 84 -3.70 -12.23 7.88
CA ASP A 84 -3.69 -13.11 9.04
C ASP A 84 -4.83 -12.75 10.01
N ASP A 85 -5.31 -13.75 10.74
CA ASP A 85 -6.13 -13.54 11.93
C ASP A 85 -5.26 -13.15 13.14
N ASN A 86 -5.90 -12.95 14.28
CA ASN A 86 -5.22 -12.57 15.52
C ASN A 86 -4.28 -13.67 16.08
N THR A 87 -4.30 -14.86 15.49
CA THR A 87 -3.43 -15.98 15.87
C THR A 87 -2.30 -16.23 14.87
N GLY A 88 -2.21 -15.38 13.84
CA GLY A 88 -1.20 -15.46 12.79
C GLY A 88 -1.51 -16.45 11.67
N ASN A 89 -2.75 -16.91 11.57
CA ASN A 89 -3.18 -17.77 10.48
C ASN A 89 -3.67 -16.93 9.29
N CYS A 90 -3.21 -17.26 8.11
CA CYS A 90 -3.50 -16.60 6.84
C CYS A 90 -4.89 -16.98 6.28
N VAL A 91 -5.96 -16.52 6.93
CA VAL A 91 -7.33 -17.00 6.65
C VAL A 91 -8.18 -16.03 5.84
N TYR A 92 -7.99 -14.72 6.00
CA TYR A 92 -8.86 -13.74 5.33
C TYR A 92 -8.43 -13.50 3.88
N ASN A 93 -9.41 -13.52 2.98
CA ASN A 93 -9.19 -13.12 1.59
C ASN A 93 -9.34 -11.60 1.46
N LEU A 94 -8.41 -10.98 0.74
CA LEU A 94 -8.47 -9.56 0.39
C LEU A 94 -8.66 -9.42 -1.12
N ASP A 95 -9.48 -8.47 -1.54
CA ASP A 95 -9.68 -8.16 -2.95
C ASP A 95 -8.56 -7.23 -3.45
N VAL A 96 -7.39 -7.81 -3.66
CA VAL A 96 -6.21 -7.09 -4.11
C VAL A 96 -6.40 -6.45 -5.49
N VAL A 97 -7.22 -7.03 -6.36
CA VAL A 97 -7.48 -6.47 -7.70
C VAL A 97 -8.25 -5.16 -7.58
N THR A 98 -9.27 -5.10 -6.72
CA THR A 98 -9.97 -3.86 -6.42
C THR A 98 -9.04 -2.82 -5.79
N ILE A 99 -8.15 -3.23 -4.88
CA ILE A 99 -7.17 -2.33 -4.24
C ILE A 99 -6.27 -1.69 -5.30
N ILE A 100 -5.62 -2.48 -6.17
CA ILE A 100 -4.72 -1.93 -7.20
C ILE A 100 -5.46 -1.09 -8.24
N GLN A 101 -6.70 -1.45 -8.58
CA GLN A 101 -7.53 -0.67 -9.50
C GLN A 101 -7.88 0.70 -8.91
N ALA A 102 -8.32 0.75 -7.65
CA ALA A 102 -8.65 2.00 -6.98
C ALA A 102 -7.41 2.88 -6.77
N ALA A 103 -6.27 2.28 -6.37
CA ALA A 103 -5.00 2.97 -6.21
C ALA A 103 -4.54 3.59 -7.56
N HIS A 104 -4.57 2.82 -8.64
CA HIS A 104 -4.21 3.30 -9.98
C HIS A 104 -5.10 4.46 -10.44
N ASN A 105 -6.41 4.35 -10.28
CA ASN A 105 -7.37 5.38 -10.68
C ASN A 105 -7.14 6.71 -9.93
N ASN A 106 -6.58 6.64 -8.73
CA ASN A 106 -6.30 7.79 -7.87
C ASN A 106 -4.82 8.23 -7.86
N ASN A 107 -3.96 7.65 -8.71
CA ASN A 107 -2.53 7.90 -8.74
C ASN A 107 -1.83 7.64 -7.38
N ILE A 108 -2.34 6.71 -6.59
CA ILE A 108 -1.72 6.25 -5.35
C ILE A 108 -0.81 5.06 -5.66
N GLY A 109 0.47 5.18 -5.30
CA GLY A 109 1.44 4.08 -5.45
C GLY A 109 1.17 2.95 -4.47
N TYR A 110 1.64 1.74 -4.81
CA TYR A 110 1.55 0.59 -3.92
C TYR A 110 2.78 -0.29 -3.96
N LEU A 111 3.04 -1.01 -2.88
CA LEU A 111 4.08 -2.04 -2.74
C LEU A 111 3.40 -3.37 -2.42
N ALA A 112 3.67 -4.40 -3.21
CA ALA A 112 3.04 -5.70 -3.03
C ALA A 112 3.81 -6.56 -2.02
N TRP A 113 3.12 -7.08 -1.02
CA TRP A 113 3.63 -8.04 -0.06
C TRP A 113 3.24 -9.46 -0.49
N VAL A 114 4.13 -10.36 -0.83
CA VAL A 114 5.58 -10.28 -0.82
C VAL A 114 6.14 -11.05 -2.03
N TRP A 115 7.34 -10.72 -2.47
CA TRP A 115 7.96 -11.39 -3.63
C TRP A 115 8.10 -12.91 -3.38
N THR A 116 8.64 -13.29 -2.23
CA THR A 116 8.83 -14.70 -1.82
C THR A 116 9.11 -14.79 -0.31
N GLN A 117 9.05 -15.99 0.26
CA GLN A 117 9.39 -16.30 1.66
C GLN A 117 8.50 -15.61 2.71
N ASP A 118 7.21 -15.90 2.66
CA ASP A 118 6.25 -15.53 3.70
C ASP A 118 5.73 -16.79 4.41
N ASN A 119 5.38 -16.69 5.69
CA ASN A 119 4.71 -17.75 6.43
C ASN A 119 3.36 -18.12 5.81
N CYS A 120 2.70 -17.17 5.14
CA CYS A 120 1.54 -17.42 4.30
C CYS A 120 1.96 -17.61 2.84
N GLY A 121 2.13 -18.85 2.41
CA GLY A 121 2.52 -19.14 1.03
C GLY A 121 1.60 -18.54 -0.04
N ALA A 122 0.32 -18.28 0.30
CA ALA A 122 -0.64 -17.66 -0.63
C ALA A 122 -0.36 -16.17 -0.91
N ARG A 123 0.42 -15.48 -0.04
CA ARG A 123 0.87 -14.09 -0.26
C ARG A 123 2.16 -14.00 -1.07
N GLN A 124 2.79 -15.09 -1.42
CA GLN A 124 4.00 -15.07 -2.23
C GLN A 124 3.67 -14.83 -3.70
N MET A 125 4.32 -13.85 -4.30
CA MET A 125 4.15 -13.55 -5.73
C MET A 125 4.83 -14.58 -6.63
N THR A 126 5.84 -15.28 -6.11
CA THR A 126 6.58 -16.33 -6.85
C THR A 126 6.75 -17.58 -5.99
N THR A 127 6.93 -18.74 -6.59
CA THR A 127 7.18 -19.99 -5.87
C THR A 127 8.64 -20.16 -5.45
N ASN A 128 9.58 -19.49 -6.10
CA ASN A 128 11.02 -19.67 -5.87
C ASN A 128 11.87 -18.41 -6.04
N GLY A 129 11.25 -17.22 -6.02
CA GLY A 129 11.94 -15.94 -6.22
C GLY A 129 12.21 -15.58 -7.68
N ASN A 130 11.79 -16.39 -8.64
CA ASN A 130 11.95 -16.13 -10.06
C ASN A 130 10.69 -15.55 -10.71
N PHE A 131 10.84 -14.54 -11.57
CA PHE A 131 9.73 -13.92 -12.29
C PHE A 131 8.98 -14.92 -13.19
N SER A 132 9.66 -15.96 -13.70
CA SER A 132 9.05 -17.02 -14.50
C SER A 132 8.12 -17.95 -13.68
N THR A 133 8.06 -17.80 -12.35
CA THR A 133 7.30 -18.69 -11.45
C THR A 133 6.24 -17.92 -10.65
N LEU A 134 5.61 -16.95 -11.31
CA LEU A 134 4.52 -16.19 -10.69
C LEU A 134 3.39 -17.10 -10.24
N THR A 135 2.95 -16.91 -9.00
CA THR A 135 1.74 -17.53 -8.45
C THR A 135 0.48 -16.85 -9.04
N THR A 136 -0.70 -17.34 -8.68
CA THR A 136 -1.96 -16.64 -8.99
C THR A 136 -1.94 -15.20 -8.48
N TYR A 137 -1.51 -14.99 -7.24
CA TYR A 137 -1.36 -13.66 -6.65
C TYR A 137 -0.33 -12.81 -7.41
N GLY A 138 0.85 -13.37 -7.68
CA GLY A 138 1.87 -12.68 -8.47
C GLY A 138 1.36 -12.25 -9.85
N ASN A 139 0.58 -13.09 -10.51
CA ASN A 139 -0.07 -12.74 -11.78
C ASN A 139 -1.10 -11.61 -11.62
N GLN A 140 -1.89 -11.59 -10.54
CA GLN A 140 -2.81 -10.48 -10.25
C GLN A 140 -2.05 -9.16 -10.12
N ILE A 141 -0.97 -9.12 -9.36
CA ILE A 141 -0.17 -7.90 -9.16
C ILE A 141 0.54 -7.46 -10.45
N VAL A 142 1.11 -8.39 -11.20
CA VAL A 142 1.96 -8.06 -12.34
C VAL A 142 1.15 -7.84 -13.62
N ASN A 143 0.19 -8.71 -13.91
CA ASN A 143 -0.42 -8.83 -15.22
C ASN A 143 -1.87 -8.34 -15.31
N THR A 144 -2.51 -7.89 -14.21
CA THR A 144 -3.88 -7.34 -14.30
C THR A 144 -3.91 -6.19 -15.31
N THR A 145 -4.76 -6.31 -16.31
CA THR A 145 -4.83 -5.39 -17.45
C THR A 145 -5.02 -3.94 -16.99
N ASN A 146 -4.23 -3.05 -17.52
CA ASN A 146 -4.19 -1.60 -17.29
C ASN A 146 -3.72 -1.14 -15.91
N VAL A 147 -3.61 -2.00 -14.90
CA VAL A 147 -3.30 -1.57 -13.52
C VAL A 147 -2.18 -2.38 -12.85
N GLY A 148 -1.85 -3.55 -13.35
CA GLY A 148 -0.72 -4.33 -12.85
C GLY A 148 0.63 -3.63 -13.08
N ILE A 149 1.66 -4.06 -12.38
CA ILE A 149 3.02 -3.47 -12.46
C ILE A 149 3.52 -3.36 -13.89
N LYS A 150 3.18 -4.32 -14.74
CA LYS A 150 3.53 -4.33 -16.17
C LYS A 150 3.00 -3.10 -16.94
N PHE A 151 1.94 -2.49 -16.45
CA PHE A 151 1.30 -1.31 -17.05
C PHE A 151 1.62 -0.02 -16.29
N ALA A 152 2.56 -0.07 -15.34
CA ALA A 152 2.98 1.11 -14.58
C ALA A 152 3.46 2.20 -15.53
N LYS A 153 2.95 3.41 -15.34
CA LYS A 153 3.38 4.58 -16.10
C LYS A 153 4.73 5.05 -15.57
N LYS A 154 5.67 5.31 -16.47
CA LYS A 154 6.89 6.01 -16.10
C LYS A 154 6.52 7.41 -15.58
N PRO A 155 7.09 7.85 -14.43
CA PRO A 155 6.91 9.23 -14.01
C PRO A 155 7.47 10.16 -15.10
N LYS A 156 6.83 11.30 -15.31
CA LYS A 156 7.45 12.37 -16.11
C LYS A 156 8.65 12.86 -15.31
N CYS A 157 9.83 12.87 -15.91
CA CYS A 157 10.98 13.51 -15.30
C CYS A 157 10.64 15.00 -15.08
N PHE A 158 10.94 15.47 -13.88
CA PHE A 158 10.84 16.87 -13.52
C PHE A 158 11.98 17.67 -14.13
#